data_bf3a78c34a7d355ea92e6ef333129c45
#
_entry.id   bf3a78c34a7d355ea92e6ef333129c45
#
_cell.length_a   1.000
_cell.length_b   1.000
_cell.length_c   1.000
_cell.angle_alpha   90.00
_cell.angle_beta   90.00
_cell.angle_gamma   90.00
#
_symmetry.space_group_name_H-M   'P 1'
#
loop_
_entity.id
_entity.type
_entity.pdbx_description
1 polymer ?
#
loop_
_entity_poly.entity_id
_entity_poly.type
_entity_poly.pdbx_seq_one_letter_code
_entity_poly.pdbx_strand_id
1 'polypeptide(L)' 'LQPGEVGVFICNGEGYLKVYDLHNPAPEDVEEYMDSYGVLHPQVRLVSYNKRYNPKEIIPGDTFSIVGRVLSLVTT' A
#
# COMPACT_ATOMS: atom_id res chain seq x y z
N LEU A 1 9.87 -2.33 4.54
CA LEU A 1 9.54 -1.38 3.47
C LEU A 1 9.06 -0.08 4.09
N GLN A 2 9.63 1.03 3.68
CA GLN A 2 9.31 2.36 4.20
C GLN A 2 8.45 3.14 3.20
N PRO A 3 7.60 4.06 3.67
CA PRO A 3 6.86 4.94 2.76
C PRO A 3 7.80 5.68 1.80
N GLY A 4 7.41 5.74 0.53
CA GLY A 4 8.21 6.34 -0.53
C GLY A 4 9.12 5.37 -1.26
N GLU A 5 9.32 4.16 -0.75
CA GLU A 5 10.11 3.14 -1.43
C GLU A 5 9.28 2.38 -2.46
N VAL A 6 9.97 1.91 -3.50
CA VAL A 6 9.33 1.07 -4.52
C VAL A 6 9.33 -0.37 -4.06
N GLY A 7 8.21 -1.03 -4.20
CA GLY A 7 8.08 -2.43 -3.85
C GLY A 7 7.32 -3.23 -4.89
N VAL A 8 7.45 -4.55 -4.78
CA VAL A 8 6.64 -5.51 -5.49
C VAL A 8 5.59 -6.04 -4.53
N PHE A 9 4.34 -5.99 -4.94
CA PHE A 9 3.20 -6.35 -4.11
C PHE A 9 2.30 -7.34 -4.84
N ILE A 10 1.63 -8.17 -4.07
CA ILE A 10 0.53 -8.99 -4.57
C ILE A 10 -0.73 -8.59 -3.80
N CYS A 11 -1.76 -8.21 -4.53
CA CYS A 11 -3.05 -7.85 -3.96
C CYS A 11 -4.16 -8.58 -4.71
N ASN A 12 -4.93 -9.37 -4.00
CA ASN A 12 -6.02 -10.17 -4.57
C ASN A 12 -5.57 -11.02 -5.77
N GLY A 13 -4.36 -11.58 -5.70
CA GLY A 13 -3.80 -12.44 -6.74
C GLY A 13 -3.11 -11.70 -7.88
N GLU A 14 -3.11 -10.37 -7.89
CA GLU A 14 -2.44 -9.57 -8.93
C GLU A 14 -1.15 -8.97 -8.42
N GLY A 15 -0.12 -8.94 -9.29
CA GLY A 15 1.17 -8.35 -8.98
C GLY A 15 1.22 -6.86 -9.33
N TYR A 16 1.86 -6.09 -8.47
CA TYR A 16 2.04 -4.64 -8.65
C TYR A 16 3.48 -4.24 -8.38
N LEU A 17 4.00 -3.34 -9.20
CA LEU A 17 5.25 -2.63 -8.96
C LEU A 17 4.89 -1.17 -8.73
N LYS A 18 4.91 -0.74 -7.48
CA LYS A 18 4.37 0.57 -7.08
C LYS A 18 5.22 1.20 -5.99
N VAL A 19 4.99 2.48 -5.74
CA VAL A 19 5.54 3.18 -4.58
C VAL A 19 4.65 2.87 -3.37
N TYR A 20 5.27 2.41 -2.29
CA TYR A 20 4.59 2.13 -1.04
C TYR A 20 4.29 3.45 -0.32
N ASP A 21 3.07 3.62 0.15
CA ASP A 21 2.67 4.80 0.89
C ASP A 21 1.71 4.42 2.02
N LEU A 22 1.75 5.19 3.08
CA LEU A 22 0.86 5.04 4.23
C LEU A 22 0.15 6.35 4.46
N HIS A 23 -1.15 6.30 4.74
CA HIS A 23 -1.90 7.48 5.12
C HIS A 23 -2.95 7.13 6.19
N ASN A 24 -3.41 8.13 6.90
CA ASN A 24 -4.47 7.92 7.87
C ASN A 24 -5.79 7.69 7.14
N PRO A 25 -6.59 6.71 7.58
CA PRO A 25 -7.91 6.51 6.99
C PRO A 25 -8.82 7.71 7.26
N ALA A 26 -9.82 7.88 6.41
CA ALA A 26 -10.83 8.91 6.60
C ALA A 26 -11.57 8.69 7.94
N PRO A 27 -12.08 9.77 8.59
CA PRO A 27 -12.76 9.63 9.88
C PRO A 27 -13.89 8.59 9.89
N GLU A 28 -14.61 8.47 8.80
CA GLU A 28 -15.70 7.50 8.65
C GLU A 28 -15.21 6.04 8.56
N ASP A 29 -13.94 5.84 8.24
CA ASP A 29 -13.35 4.51 8.04
C ASP A 29 -12.46 4.08 9.20
N VAL A 30 -12.26 4.92 10.20
CA VAL A 30 -11.32 4.69 11.30
C VAL A 30 -11.55 3.35 12.00
N GLU A 31 -12.81 2.97 12.23
CA GLU A 31 -13.13 1.72 12.93
C GLU A 31 -12.66 0.49 12.18
N GLU A 32 -12.64 0.54 10.84
CA GLU A 32 -12.21 -0.58 10.01
C GLU A 32 -10.71 -0.83 10.09
N TYR A 33 -9.94 0.19 10.48
CA TYR A 33 -8.48 0.12 10.57
C TYR A 33 -7.98 0.04 12.02
N MET A 34 -8.89 -0.09 12.98
CA MET A 34 -8.54 -0.36 14.38
C MET A 34 -8.46 -1.86 14.63
N ASP A 35 -7.46 -2.25 15.43
CA ASP A 35 -7.36 -3.62 15.89
C ASP A 35 -8.20 -3.84 17.17
N SER A 36 -8.19 -5.07 17.69
CA SER A 36 -8.94 -5.43 18.90
C SER A 36 -8.45 -4.73 20.16
N TYR A 37 -7.27 -4.11 20.12
CA TYR A 37 -6.69 -3.36 21.24
C TYR A 37 -6.96 -1.86 21.14
N GLY A 38 -7.72 -1.43 20.13
CA GLY A 38 -8.03 -0.02 19.91
C GLY A 38 -6.90 0.77 19.25
N VAL A 39 -5.91 0.10 18.70
CA VAL A 39 -4.79 0.75 18.00
C VAL A 39 -5.18 0.98 16.53
N LEU A 40 -5.08 2.23 16.09
CA LEU A 40 -5.34 2.60 14.71
C LEU A 40 -4.12 2.27 13.84
N HIS A 41 -4.35 1.50 12.77
CA HIS A 41 -3.33 1.19 11.78
C HIS A 41 -3.48 2.08 10.56
N PRO A 42 -2.37 2.59 9.99
CA PRO A 42 -2.45 3.38 8.75
C PRO A 42 -2.94 2.53 7.59
N GLN A 43 -3.62 3.18 6.66
CA GLN A 43 -4.05 2.54 5.42
C GLN A 43 -2.90 2.52 4.42
N VAL A 44 -2.67 1.36 3.82
CA VAL A 44 -1.67 1.20 2.76
C VAL A 44 -2.26 1.70 1.44
N ARG A 45 -1.44 2.46 0.72
CA ARG A 45 -1.78 2.96 -0.59
C ARG A 45 -0.62 2.70 -1.54
N LEU A 46 -0.92 2.14 -2.71
CA LEU A 46 0.07 1.86 -3.74
C LEU A 46 -0.01 2.93 -4.81
N VAL A 47 1.06 3.71 -4.95
CA VAL A 47 1.10 4.88 -5.83
C VAL A 47 1.86 4.55 -7.11
N SER A 48 1.26 4.87 -8.24
CA SER A 48 1.91 4.70 -9.54
C SER A 48 2.91 5.82 -9.80
N TYR A 49 4.01 5.48 -10.47
CA TYR A 49 4.91 6.50 -11.02
C TYR A 49 4.21 7.37 -12.06
N ASN A 50 3.32 6.77 -12.83
CA ASN A 50 2.53 7.52 -13.79
C ASN A 50 1.34 8.13 -13.08
N LYS A 51 1.34 9.47 -12.97
CA LYS A 51 0.29 10.23 -12.28
C LYS A 51 -1.08 10.16 -12.95
N ARG A 52 -1.17 9.55 -14.13
CA ARG A 52 -2.45 9.31 -14.81
C ARG A 52 -3.29 8.26 -14.11
N TYR A 53 -2.67 7.40 -13.29
CA TYR A 53 -3.36 6.34 -12.57
C TYR A 53 -3.60 6.77 -11.14
N ASN A 54 -4.81 6.54 -10.67
CA ASN A 54 -5.15 6.79 -9.28
C ASN A 54 -4.39 5.82 -8.35
N PRO A 55 -4.03 6.24 -7.14
CA PRO A 55 -3.49 5.33 -6.15
C PRO A 55 -4.46 4.18 -5.87
N LYS A 56 -3.91 2.99 -5.65
CA LYS A 56 -4.69 1.84 -5.22
C LYS A 56 -4.71 1.78 -3.71
N GLU A 57 -5.88 1.95 -3.12
CA GLU A 57 -6.08 1.81 -1.69
C GLU A 57 -6.19 0.33 -1.31
N ILE A 58 -5.48 -0.07 -0.26
CA ILE A 58 -5.61 -1.41 0.31
C ILE A 58 -6.65 -1.33 1.42
N ILE A 59 -7.76 -2.01 1.23
CA ILE A 59 -8.89 -1.96 2.16
C ILE A 59 -8.94 -3.24 3.01
N PRO A 60 -9.60 -3.22 4.18
CA PRO A 60 -9.82 -4.43 4.96
C PRO A 60 -10.55 -5.48 4.12
N GLY A 61 -10.09 -6.73 4.19
CA GLY A 61 -10.60 -7.83 3.38
C GLY A 61 -9.77 -8.12 2.14
N ASP A 62 -8.94 -7.19 1.69
CA ASP A 62 -8.00 -7.46 0.60
C ASP A 62 -6.93 -8.46 1.06
N THR A 63 -6.58 -9.39 0.16
CA THR A 63 -5.41 -10.23 0.36
C THR A 63 -4.19 -9.45 -0.14
N PHE A 64 -3.30 -9.07 0.75
CA PHE A 64 -2.18 -8.21 0.43
C PHE A 64 -0.88 -8.78 0.97
N SER A 65 0.15 -8.83 0.14
CA SER A 65 1.49 -9.27 0.51
C SER A 65 2.54 -8.36 -0.09
N ILE A 66 3.57 -8.06 0.70
CA ILE A 66 4.76 -7.37 0.25
C ILE A 66 5.78 -8.44 -0.14
N VAL A 67 6.11 -8.53 -1.43
CA VAL A 67 7.07 -9.51 -1.94
C VAL A 67 8.49 -9.05 -1.68
N GLY A 68 8.77 -7.78 -1.92
CA GLY A 68 10.10 -7.24 -1.69
C GLY A 68 10.23 -5.78 -2.07
N ARG A 69 11.39 -5.23 -1.72
CA ARG A 69 11.75 -3.85 -2.03
C ARG A 69 12.62 -3.82 -3.28
N VAL A 70 12.36 -2.86 -4.16
CA VAL A 70 13.22 -2.58 -5.30
C VAL A 70 14.31 -1.60 -4.85
N LEU A 71 15.56 -2.06 -4.85
CA LEU A 71 16.69 -1.25 -4.39
C LEU A 71 17.15 -0.23 -5.43
N SER A 72 17.05 -0.61 -6.70
CA SER A 72 17.36 0.30 -7.80
C SER A 72 16.68 -0.17 -9.06
N LEU A 73 16.28 0.80 -9.90
CA LEU A 73 15.87 0.52 -11.26
C LEU A 73 17.10 0.70 -12.12
N VAL A 74 17.69 -0.41 -12.56
CA VAL A 74 18.87 -0.35 -13.43
C VAL A 74 18.38 -0.15 -14.84
N THR A 75 18.66 1.02 -15.38
CA THR A 75 18.51 1.29 -16.80
C THR A 75 19.89 1.23 -17.42
N THR A 76 20.08 0.28 -18.26
CA THR A 76 21.28 0.23 -19.10
C THR A 76 20.99 0.84 -20.45
#